data_8877b664c649426a10eb2e6289c66689
#
_entry.id   8877b664c649426a10eb2e6289c66689
#
_cell.length_a   1.000
_cell.length_b   1.000
_cell.length_c   1.000
_cell.angle_alpha   90.00
_cell.angle_beta   90.00
_cell.angle_gamma   90.00
#
_symmetry.space_group_name_H-M   'P 1'
#
loop_
_entity.id
_entity.type
_entity.pdbx_description
1 polymer ?
#
loop_
_entity_poly.entity_id
_entity_poly.type
_entity_poly.pdbx_seq_one_letter_code
_entity_poly.pdbx_strand_id
1 'polypeptide(L)'
;MQETLYRILFQTFSLLTDRVPRLGAWSLNAIIFRLAGNRYATKKCLRKNIERLKRIENFGRILVIGDLNIGDAVNLQSSISALRDFFPSAAIEYVINSSAADLIDGNPEVSTVWPVFTGQTLPSENDVRQVNRILGKRPYDLILNFCPFLKRNHLHAERDRVVNFFSLASIFIRNENRIAEPNHIVYQTYQILHNLFLGFMPPPPRKLFKGVNVTISDHAIKQARNFLTSKSLLRKHPLILYNPDAASRFSRIPFQLQGSIIKQLAQLPVLILLGAGHTEKGIEIKLLNLLPASKRSKVVITPPSMPLDSYAALIDFSDVFITGDTGLLHIAAARKCARSQNYEFRNRTAIFSIFGASSARIYGYDSNRPGFFPANQVAPSYVYIAKSPCRNITCINKMAKTCKTVRCFQSLDPEKIVFDISSYLNSIERTPFSHLENSLAARYS
;
A
#
# COMPACT_ATOMS: atom_id res chain seq x y z
N MET A 1 -14.37 16.29 20.10
CA MET A 1 -13.58 16.47 21.34
C MET A 1 -12.35 15.56 21.40
N GLN A 2 -12.43 14.25 21.21
CA GLN A 2 -11.27 13.34 21.23
C GLN A 2 -10.24 13.62 20.11
N GLU A 3 -10.66 13.93 18.91
CA GLU A 3 -9.76 14.27 17.80
C GLU A 3 -9.01 15.58 18.05
N THR A 4 -9.68 16.56 18.63
CA THR A 4 -9.07 17.84 19.00
C THR A 4 -8.04 17.65 20.11
N LEU A 5 -8.36 16.85 21.13
CA LEU A 5 -7.42 16.50 22.21
C LEU A 5 -6.21 15.73 21.67
N TYR A 6 -6.43 14.80 20.75
CA TYR A 6 -5.39 14.04 20.07
C TYR A 6 -4.47 14.97 19.26
N ARG A 7 -5.02 15.94 18.52
CA ARG A 7 -4.25 16.95 17.78
C ARG A 7 -3.44 17.86 18.71
N ILE A 8 -4.05 18.32 19.81
CA ILE A 8 -3.36 19.20 20.80
C ILE A 8 -2.21 18.44 21.46
N LEU A 9 -2.45 17.23 21.93
CA LEU A 9 -1.40 16.39 22.52
C LEU A 9 -0.28 16.13 21.53
N PHE A 10 -0.58 15.82 20.26
CA PHE A 10 0.42 15.61 19.22
C PHE A 10 1.21 16.87 18.90
N GLN A 11 0.56 18.04 18.85
CA GLN A 11 1.23 19.34 18.60
C GLN A 11 2.15 19.72 19.75
N THR A 12 1.68 19.59 20.99
CA THR A 12 2.48 19.90 22.19
C THR A 12 3.71 18.99 22.29
N PHE A 13 3.55 17.74 21.96
CA PHE A 13 4.65 16.77 22.01
C PHE A 13 5.61 16.86 20.82
N SER A 14 5.15 17.28 19.65
CA SER A 14 6.03 17.58 18.52
C SER A 14 7.04 18.67 18.89
N LEU A 15 6.59 19.70 19.60
CA LEU A 15 7.45 20.79 20.10
C LEU A 15 8.47 20.30 21.15
N LEU A 16 8.12 19.31 21.95
CA LEU A 16 9.02 18.73 22.95
C LEU A 16 10.06 17.78 22.34
N THR A 17 9.69 17.01 21.30
CA THR A 17 10.63 16.08 20.64
C THR A 17 11.66 16.80 19.77
N ASP A 18 11.34 17.97 19.25
CA ASP A 18 12.33 18.81 18.55
C ASP A 18 13.43 19.33 19.50
N ARG A 19 13.10 19.46 20.80
CA ARG A 19 14.04 19.92 21.85
C ARG A 19 14.77 18.78 22.58
N VAL A 20 14.19 17.56 22.58
CA VAL A 20 14.76 16.40 23.29
C VAL A 20 14.72 15.14 22.39
N PRO A 21 15.67 15.00 21.46
CA PRO A 21 15.67 13.92 20.46
C PRO A 21 15.75 12.50 21.04
N ARG A 22 16.10 12.34 22.33
CA ARG A 22 16.24 11.04 23.01
C ARG A 22 14.98 10.51 23.67
N LEU A 23 13.95 11.36 23.85
CA LEU A 23 12.61 10.88 24.17
C LEU A 23 11.98 10.38 22.88
N GLY A 24 12.36 9.17 22.47
CA GLY A 24 11.98 8.63 21.19
C GLY A 24 10.46 8.66 20.97
N ALA A 25 10.03 8.87 19.75
CA ALA A 25 8.64 8.80 19.28
C ALA A 25 7.86 7.59 19.84
N TRP A 26 8.57 6.62 20.33
CA TRP A 26 8.13 5.40 20.97
C TRP A 26 7.45 5.62 22.34
N SER A 27 8.07 6.38 23.25
CA SER A 27 7.49 6.70 24.58
C SER A 27 6.25 7.55 24.45
N LEU A 28 6.27 8.42 23.46
CA LEU A 28 5.21 9.36 23.15
C LEU A 28 3.96 8.67 22.61
N ASN A 29 4.10 7.84 21.60
CA ASN A 29 3.00 7.06 21.07
C ASN A 29 2.37 6.15 22.13
N ALA A 30 3.19 5.53 22.99
CA ALA A 30 2.69 4.73 24.10
C ALA A 30 1.86 5.55 25.11
N ILE A 31 2.26 6.80 25.38
CA ILE A 31 1.53 7.71 26.27
C ILE A 31 0.24 8.19 25.60
N ILE A 32 0.31 8.63 24.35
CA ILE A 32 -0.85 9.11 23.60
C ILE A 32 -1.91 8.01 23.47
N PHE A 33 -1.51 6.78 23.15
CA PHE A 33 -2.42 5.65 23.08
C PHE A 33 -3.00 5.25 24.43
N ARG A 34 -2.27 5.42 25.52
CA ARG A 34 -2.79 5.25 26.89
C ARG A 34 -3.84 6.32 27.24
N LEU A 35 -3.55 7.58 26.93
CA LEU A 35 -4.43 8.72 27.18
C LEU A 35 -5.70 8.70 26.31
N ALA A 36 -5.60 8.19 25.07
CA ALA A 36 -6.75 7.98 24.19
C ALA A 36 -7.69 6.84 24.62
N GLY A 37 -7.50 6.28 25.81
CA GLY A 37 -8.37 5.23 26.37
C GLY A 37 -8.15 3.83 25.81
N ASN A 38 -7.10 3.66 25.01
CA ASN A 38 -6.81 2.41 24.34
C ASN A 38 -5.87 1.55 25.16
N ARG A 39 -6.42 0.91 26.20
CA ARG A 39 -5.70 0.00 27.08
C ARG A 39 -5.19 -1.28 26.40
N TYR A 40 -5.57 -1.54 25.14
CA TYR A 40 -5.42 -2.85 24.48
C TYR A 40 -4.08 -3.09 23.79
N ALA A 41 -3.27 -2.08 23.57
CA ALA A 41 -1.96 -2.21 22.92
C ALA A 41 -0.83 -2.63 23.87
N THR A 42 -1.11 -2.98 25.12
CA THR A 42 -0.05 -3.41 26.03
C THR A 42 0.32 -4.86 25.77
N LYS A 43 1.62 -5.19 25.88
CA LYS A 43 2.16 -6.56 25.79
C LYS A 43 1.37 -7.55 26.70
N LYS A 44 0.85 -7.07 27.82
CA LYS A 44 0.04 -7.83 28.76
C LYS A 44 -1.33 -8.24 28.19
N CYS A 45 -2.03 -7.32 27.53
CA CYS A 45 -3.34 -7.63 26.92
C CYS A 45 -3.18 -8.55 25.71
N LEU A 46 -2.15 -8.34 24.90
CA LEU A 46 -1.84 -9.22 23.78
C LEU A 46 -1.55 -10.64 24.28
N ARG A 47 -0.71 -10.83 25.31
CA ARG A 47 -0.45 -12.14 25.93
C ARG A 47 -1.73 -12.81 26.45
N LYS A 48 -2.57 -12.08 27.17
CA LYS A 48 -3.84 -12.61 27.68
C LYS A 48 -4.78 -13.08 26.55
N ASN A 49 -4.83 -12.35 25.46
CA ASN A 49 -5.59 -12.73 24.28
C ASN A 49 -4.98 -13.97 23.59
N ILE A 50 -3.65 -14.03 23.48
CA ILE A 50 -2.93 -15.19 22.94
C ILE A 50 -3.22 -16.47 23.75
N GLU A 51 -3.10 -16.39 25.08
CA GLU A 51 -3.36 -17.55 25.95
C GLU A 51 -4.80 -18.04 25.84
N ARG A 52 -5.73 -17.13 25.64
CA ARG A 52 -7.13 -17.47 25.42
C ARG A 52 -7.36 -18.11 24.04
N LEU A 53 -6.79 -17.53 22.98
CA LEU A 53 -6.90 -18.05 21.62
C LEU A 53 -6.27 -19.44 21.47
N LYS A 54 -5.20 -19.73 22.19
CA LYS A 54 -4.58 -21.07 22.22
C LYS A 54 -5.48 -22.17 22.78
N ARG A 55 -6.54 -21.82 23.51
CA ARG A 55 -7.52 -22.78 24.05
C ARG A 55 -8.62 -23.13 23.03
N ILE A 56 -8.68 -22.42 21.91
CA ILE A 56 -9.66 -22.68 20.86
C ILE A 56 -8.96 -23.50 19.78
N GLU A 57 -9.28 -24.78 19.72
CA GLU A 57 -8.60 -25.73 18.84
C GLU A 57 -8.97 -25.57 17.35
N ASN A 58 -10.20 -25.13 17.07
CA ASN A 58 -10.67 -24.96 15.70
C ASN A 58 -11.51 -23.69 15.54
N PHE A 59 -11.11 -22.84 14.58
CA PHE A 59 -11.92 -21.74 14.11
C PHE A 59 -12.56 -22.12 12.77
N GLY A 60 -13.86 -22.23 12.74
CA GLY A 60 -14.62 -22.51 11.50
C GLY A 60 -14.81 -21.25 10.64
N ARG A 61 -14.94 -20.08 11.31
CA ARG A 61 -15.18 -18.81 10.61
C ARG A 61 -14.45 -17.64 11.27
N ILE A 62 -13.66 -16.94 10.47
CA ILE A 62 -12.83 -15.83 10.90
C ILE A 62 -13.22 -14.58 10.11
N LEU A 63 -13.48 -13.46 10.80
CA LEU A 63 -13.64 -12.15 10.18
C LEU A 63 -12.38 -11.31 10.40
N VAL A 64 -11.79 -10.85 9.31
CA VAL A 64 -10.72 -9.86 9.32
C VAL A 64 -11.31 -8.52 8.95
N ILE A 65 -11.23 -7.54 9.84
CA ILE A 65 -11.63 -6.16 9.56
C ILE A 65 -10.36 -5.38 9.25
N GLY A 66 -10.18 -5.00 7.99
CA GLY A 66 -9.01 -4.29 7.49
C GLY A 66 -8.99 -2.82 7.86
N ASP A 67 -7.93 -2.14 7.45
CA ASP A 67 -7.82 -0.69 7.56
C ASP A 67 -8.60 0.02 6.42
N LEU A 68 -8.77 1.33 6.56
CA LEU A 68 -9.57 2.16 5.65
C LEU A 68 -8.89 2.42 4.31
N ASN A 69 -7.57 2.21 4.21
CA ASN A 69 -6.78 2.58 3.04
C ASN A 69 -6.58 1.40 2.09
N ILE A 70 -6.52 1.69 0.79
CA ILE A 70 -6.29 0.70 -0.26
C ILE A 70 -4.97 -0.04 -0.07
N GLY A 71 -3.88 0.68 0.22
CA GLY A 71 -2.55 0.09 0.41
C GLY A 71 -2.52 -0.87 1.60
N ASP A 72 -3.19 -0.50 2.71
CA ASP A 72 -3.29 -1.34 3.89
C ASP A 72 -4.14 -2.59 3.62
N ALA A 73 -5.22 -2.46 2.83
CA ALA A 73 -6.02 -3.61 2.40
C ALA A 73 -5.19 -4.62 1.59
N VAL A 74 -4.32 -4.16 0.70
CA VAL A 74 -3.41 -5.02 -0.07
C VAL A 74 -2.39 -5.70 0.85
N ASN A 75 -1.73 -4.93 1.72
CA ASN A 75 -0.66 -5.44 2.58
C ASN A 75 -1.16 -6.42 3.64
N LEU A 76 -2.38 -6.24 4.12
CA LEU A 76 -2.96 -7.07 5.17
C LEU A 76 -3.29 -8.50 4.70
N GLN A 77 -3.33 -8.75 3.40
CA GLN A 77 -3.53 -10.10 2.85
C GLN A 77 -2.46 -11.09 3.34
N SER A 78 -1.24 -10.63 3.63
CA SER A 78 -0.20 -11.48 4.23
C SER A 78 -0.59 -12.02 5.61
N SER A 79 -1.41 -11.27 6.37
CA SER A 79 -2.01 -11.75 7.61
C SER A 79 -3.06 -12.83 7.37
N ILE A 80 -3.84 -12.69 6.29
CA ILE A 80 -4.82 -13.71 5.88
C ILE A 80 -4.10 -15.01 5.51
N SER A 81 -2.96 -14.91 4.81
CA SER A 81 -2.14 -16.08 4.52
C SER A 81 -1.64 -16.76 5.79
N ALA A 82 -1.21 -16.00 6.79
CA ALA A 82 -0.84 -16.57 8.08
C ALA A 82 -2.02 -17.28 8.76
N LEU A 83 -3.23 -16.72 8.69
CA LEU A 83 -4.43 -17.39 9.20
C LEU A 83 -4.74 -18.69 8.46
N ARG A 84 -4.57 -18.71 7.15
CA ARG A 84 -4.78 -19.90 6.33
C ARG A 84 -3.78 -21.00 6.67
N ASP A 85 -2.53 -20.65 6.99
CA ASP A 85 -1.53 -21.62 7.44
C ASP A 85 -1.91 -22.28 8.77
N PHE A 86 -2.56 -21.53 9.70
CA PHE A 86 -3.00 -22.06 10.99
C PHE A 86 -4.36 -22.75 10.95
N PHE A 87 -5.27 -22.24 10.12
CA PHE A 87 -6.66 -22.68 10.02
C PHE A 87 -7.02 -22.99 8.56
N PRO A 88 -6.48 -24.08 8.00
CA PRO A 88 -6.63 -24.39 6.56
C PRO A 88 -8.09 -24.53 6.11
N SER A 89 -8.97 -24.99 6.97
CA SER A 89 -10.39 -25.21 6.68
C SER A 89 -11.30 -24.03 7.05
N ALA A 90 -10.78 -22.99 7.72
CA ALA A 90 -11.60 -21.87 8.15
C ALA A 90 -12.15 -21.05 6.98
N ALA A 91 -13.40 -20.61 7.05
CA ALA A 91 -13.92 -19.58 6.18
C ALA A 91 -13.36 -18.21 6.64
N ILE A 92 -12.45 -17.62 5.88
CA ILE A 92 -11.86 -16.32 6.17
C ILE A 92 -12.57 -15.26 5.35
N GLU A 93 -13.25 -14.36 6.03
CA GLU A 93 -13.97 -13.25 5.42
C GLU A 93 -13.24 -11.93 5.69
N TYR A 94 -13.21 -11.01 4.72
CA TYR A 94 -12.39 -9.81 4.79
C TYR A 94 -13.21 -8.54 4.52
N VAL A 95 -13.31 -7.66 5.51
CA VAL A 95 -13.92 -6.33 5.41
C VAL A 95 -12.85 -5.33 5.02
N ILE A 96 -13.06 -4.62 3.92
CA ILE A 96 -12.04 -3.74 3.31
C ILE A 96 -12.63 -2.43 2.77
N ASN A 97 -11.72 -1.60 2.28
CA ASN A 97 -12.04 -0.45 1.46
C ASN A 97 -12.74 -0.90 0.17
N SER A 98 -13.89 -0.30 -0.13
CA SER A 98 -14.73 -0.67 -1.27
C SER A 98 -14.01 -0.52 -2.61
N SER A 99 -13.12 0.46 -2.75
CA SER A 99 -12.34 0.65 -3.98
C SER A 99 -11.30 -0.45 -4.23
N ALA A 100 -10.92 -1.21 -3.20
CA ALA A 100 -9.96 -2.29 -3.32
C ALA A 100 -10.61 -3.68 -3.50
N ALA A 101 -11.94 -3.76 -3.41
CA ALA A 101 -12.66 -5.03 -3.37
C ALA A 101 -12.39 -5.87 -4.62
N ASP A 102 -12.57 -5.30 -5.80
CA ASP A 102 -12.39 -6.01 -7.08
C ASP A 102 -10.97 -6.54 -7.28
N LEU A 103 -9.97 -5.89 -6.66
CA LEU A 103 -8.58 -6.32 -6.72
C LEU A 103 -8.26 -7.50 -5.79
N ILE A 104 -9.07 -7.73 -4.77
CA ILE A 104 -8.82 -8.70 -3.70
C ILE A 104 -9.79 -9.88 -3.78
N ASP A 105 -10.96 -9.71 -4.40
CA ASP A 105 -12.01 -10.73 -4.48
C ASP A 105 -11.53 -12.05 -5.11
N GLY A 106 -10.56 -11.99 -6.03
CA GLY A 106 -9.93 -13.18 -6.62
C GLY A 106 -8.85 -13.84 -5.75
N ASN A 107 -8.64 -13.42 -4.48
CA ASN A 107 -7.66 -14.06 -3.61
C ASN A 107 -8.19 -15.42 -3.11
N PRO A 108 -7.55 -16.57 -3.45
CA PRO A 108 -8.03 -17.90 -3.07
C PRO A 108 -7.99 -18.16 -1.55
N GLU A 109 -7.28 -17.33 -0.79
CA GLU A 109 -7.21 -17.46 0.67
C GLU A 109 -8.38 -16.77 1.38
N VAL A 110 -9.15 -15.94 0.66
CA VAL A 110 -10.32 -15.20 1.16
C VAL A 110 -11.60 -15.85 0.68
N SER A 111 -12.47 -16.23 1.61
CA SER A 111 -13.75 -16.86 1.27
C SER A 111 -14.82 -15.84 0.84
N THR A 112 -14.76 -14.63 1.35
CA THR A 112 -15.69 -13.54 1.01
C THR A 112 -15.04 -12.20 1.29
N VAL A 113 -15.13 -11.29 0.32
CA VAL A 113 -14.74 -9.89 0.48
C VAL A 113 -15.97 -9.03 0.74
N TRP A 114 -15.91 -8.20 1.77
CA TRP A 114 -16.95 -7.26 2.15
C TRP A 114 -16.49 -5.82 1.89
N PRO A 115 -16.98 -5.17 0.81
CA PRO A 115 -16.65 -3.78 0.48
C PRO A 115 -17.43 -2.81 1.37
N VAL A 116 -16.83 -2.37 2.46
CA VAL A 116 -17.52 -1.53 3.45
C VAL A 116 -16.97 -0.12 3.48
N PHE A 117 -15.64 0.02 3.65
CA PHE A 117 -15.04 1.33 3.90
C PHE A 117 -14.91 2.16 2.62
N THR A 118 -15.24 3.46 2.72
CA THR A 118 -15.21 4.37 1.56
C THR A 118 -13.95 5.24 1.46
N GLY A 119 -12.88 4.90 2.21
CA GLY A 119 -11.58 5.59 2.13
C GLY A 119 -11.50 6.90 2.91
N GLN A 120 -12.37 7.11 3.88
CA GLN A 120 -12.30 8.26 4.80
C GLN A 120 -11.25 8.03 5.90
N THR A 121 -10.82 9.13 6.52
CA THR A 121 -9.86 9.08 7.64
C THR A 121 -10.40 8.34 8.87
N LEU A 122 -11.72 8.29 9.00
CA LEU A 122 -12.44 7.62 10.08
C LEU A 122 -13.61 6.83 9.48
N PRO A 123 -13.98 5.66 10.05
CA PRO A 123 -15.21 4.97 9.66
C PRO A 123 -16.41 5.87 9.90
N SER A 124 -17.29 5.95 8.92
CA SER A 124 -18.57 6.62 9.07
C SER A 124 -19.51 5.77 9.94
N GLU A 125 -20.58 6.37 10.43
CA GLU A 125 -21.62 5.61 11.11
C GLU A 125 -22.24 4.54 10.21
N ASN A 126 -22.31 4.80 8.91
CA ASN A 126 -22.78 3.83 7.93
C ASN A 126 -21.82 2.64 7.83
N ASP A 127 -20.53 2.87 7.81
CA ASP A 127 -19.52 1.80 7.79
C ASP A 127 -19.65 0.91 9.05
N VAL A 128 -19.81 1.54 10.22
CA VAL A 128 -20.05 0.82 11.49
C VAL A 128 -21.33 -0.02 11.42
N ARG A 129 -22.43 0.55 10.90
CA ARG A 129 -23.68 -0.18 10.71
C ARG A 129 -23.52 -1.37 9.75
N GLN A 130 -22.77 -1.19 8.66
CA GLN A 130 -22.53 -2.27 7.70
C GLN A 130 -21.70 -3.39 8.32
N VAL A 131 -20.63 -3.08 9.05
CA VAL A 131 -19.85 -4.09 9.80
C VAL A 131 -20.75 -4.86 10.76
N ASN A 132 -21.61 -4.17 11.52
CA ASN A 132 -22.53 -4.82 12.45
C ASN A 132 -23.59 -5.68 11.75
N ARG A 133 -24.06 -5.30 10.56
CA ARG A 133 -24.93 -6.18 9.74
C ARG A 133 -24.22 -7.46 9.33
N ILE A 134 -22.92 -7.38 8.97
CA ILE A 134 -22.12 -8.57 8.65
C ILE A 134 -21.98 -9.46 9.88
N LEU A 135 -21.68 -8.88 11.03
CA LEU A 135 -21.60 -9.60 12.31
C LEU A 135 -22.93 -10.26 12.71
N GLY A 136 -24.06 -9.62 12.43
CA GLY A 136 -25.40 -10.17 12.73
C GLY A 136 -25.87 -11.26 11.76
N LYS A 137 -25.28 -11.38 10.57
CA LYS A 137 -25.66 -12.40 9.59
C LYS A 137 -25.22 -13.81 9.96
N ARG A 138 -24.08 -13.94 10.64
CA ARG A 138 -23.38 -15.20 10.90
C ARG A 138 -22.55 -15.11 12.17
N PRO A 139 -22.45 -16.17 12.97
CA PRO A 139 -21.52 -16.23 14.06
C PRO A 139 -20.07 -16.35 13.55
N TYR A 140 -19.17 -15.57 14.11
CA TYR A 140 -17.74 -15.67 13.88
C TYR A 140 -17.05 -16.19 15.15
N ASP A 141 -16.16 -17.14 14.98
CA ASP A 141 -15.38 -17.69 16.08
C ASP A 141 -14.26 -16.75 16.50
N LEU A 142 -13.74 -16.00 15.50
CA LEU A 142 -12.66 -15.03 15.69
C LEU A 142 -12.91 -13.79 14.84
N ILE A 143 -12.75 -12.62 15.43
CA ILE A 143 -12.80 -11.32 14.73
C ILE A 143 -11.48 -10.61 14.98
N LEU A 144 -10.71 -10.40 13.92
CA LEU A 144 -9.44 -9.67 13.96
C LEU A 144 -9.68 -8.26 13.44
N ASN A 145 -9.69 -7.29 14.32
CA ASN A 145 -9.94 -5.90 13.97
C ASN A 145 -8.63 -5.12 13.82
N PHE A 146 -8.25 -4.81 12.59
CA PHE A 146 -7.08 -3.98 12.24
C PHE A 146 -7.46 -2.52 11.99
N CYS A 147 -8.75 -2.17 11.95
CA CYS A 147 -9.18 -0.79 11.82
C CYS A 147 -9.00 -0.04 13.17
N PRO A 148 -8.06 0.91 13.26
CA PRO A 148 -7.71 1.54 14.54
C PRO A 148 -8.82 2.41 15.11
N PHE A 149 -9.73 2.87 14.26
CA PHE A 149 -10.82 3.77 14.62
C PHE A 149 -12.14 3.04 14.89
N LEU A 150 -12.23 1.77 14.53
CA LEU A 150 -13.37 0.93 14.85
C LEU A 150 -13.17 0.34 16.25
N LYS A 151 -13.67 1.03 17.26
CA LYS A 151 -13.52 0.58 18.65
C LYS A 151 -14.34 -0.68 18.90
N ARG A 152 -13.90 -1.49 19.84
CA ARG A 152 -14.57 -2.72 20.24
C ARG A 152 -16.04 -2.54 20.64
N ASN A 153 -16.35 -1.45 21.35
CA ASN A 153 -17.71 -1.11 21.75
C ASN A 153 -18.63 -0.71 20.58
N HIS A 154 -18.08 -0.48 19.41
CA HIS A 154 -18.82 -0.26 18.18
C HIS A 154 -19.24 -1.57 17.50
N LEU A 155 -18.64 -2.71 17.89
CA LEU A 155 -18.89 -4.01 17.30
C LEU A 155 -19.91 -4.79 18.15
N HIS A 156 -21.00 -5.19 17.53
CA HIS A 156 -22.02 -6.05 18.14
C HIS A 156 -21.58 -7.52 18.07
N ALA A 157 -20.52 -7.84 18.82
CA ALA A 157 -19.95 -9.17 18.90
C ALA A 157 -19.58 -9.51 20.34
N GLU A 158 -19.56 -10.80 20.63
CA GLU A 158 -19.12 -11.29 21.94
C GLU A 158 -17.68 -10.85 22.23
N ARG A 159 -17.49 -10.35 23.44
CA ARG A 159 -16.20 -9.76 23.84
C ARG A 159 -15.02 -10.70 23.67
N ASP A 160 -15.28 -11.96 23.74
CA ASP A 160 -14.27 -13.00 23.73
C ASP A 160 -13.82 -13.39 22.33
N ARG A 161 -14.56 -13.01 21.32
CA ARG A 161 -14.25 -13.31 19.92
C ARG A 161 -13.48 -12.20 19.21
N VAL A 162 -13.38 -10.99 19.81
CA VAL A 162 -12.76 -9.83 19.16
C VAL A 162 -11.34 -9.60 19.66
N VAL A 163 -10.38 -9.62 18.75
CA VAL A 163 -9.00 -9.18 18.96
C VAL A 163 -8.78 -7.88 18.20
N ASN A 164 -8.51 -6.80 18.92
CA ASN A 164 -8.19 -5.51 18.31
C ASN A 164 -6.68 -5.36 18.12
N PHE A 165 -6.28 -5.11 16.88
CA PHE A 165 -4.94 -4.66 16.54
C PHE A 165 -4.99 -3.14 16.38
N PHE A 166 -4.24 -2.46 17.20
CA PHE A 166 -4.00 -1.04 16.99
C PHE A 166 -3.17 -0.86 15.76
N SER A 167 -3.48 0.16 14.96
CA SER A 167 -2.89 0.42 13.65
C SER A 167 -1.59 -0.36 13.42
N LEU A 168 -1.46 -1.00 12.30
CA LEU A 168 -0.23 -1.69 11.91
C LEU A 168 1.00 -0.84 12.26
N ALA A 169 0.93 0.48 12.06
CA ALA A 169 1.98 1.45 12.44
C ALA A 169 2.40 1.41 13.90
N SER A 170 1.50 1.24 14.87
CA SER A 170 1.87 1.26 16.29
C SER A 170 2.58 0.01 16.77
N ILE A 171 2.34 -1.10 16.10
CA ILE A 171 3.03 -2.38 16.36
C ILE A 171 4.46 -2.28 15.79
N PHE A 172 4.63 -1.61 14.65
CA PHE A 172 5.90 -1.46 13.93
C PHE A 172 6.90 -0.58 14.66
N ILE A 173 6.46 0.53 15.23
CA ILE A 173 7.32 1.44 16.00
C ILE A 173 7.96 0.72 17.19
N ARG A 174 7.29 -0.29 17.77
CA ARG A 174 7.86 -1.11 18.86
C ARG A 174 8.95 -2.08 18.39
N ASN A 175 8.89 -2.52 17.15
CA ASN A 175 9.79 -3.55 16.64
C ASN A 175 11.02 -2.98 15.94
N GLU A 176 10.99 -1.72 15.47
CA GLU A 176 12.13 -1.05 14.81
C GLU A 176 13.43 -1.08 15.65
N ASN A 177 13.32 -1.10 16.98
CA ASN A 177 14.48 -1.12 17.87
C ASN A 177 14.93 -2.53 18.29
N ARG A 178 14.25 -3.60 17.89
CA ARG A 178 14.50 -4.96 18.41
C ARG A 178 14.60 -6.05 17.36
N ILE A 179 14.30 -5.78 16.10
CA ILE A 179 14.30 -6.81 15.05
C ILE A 179 15.34 -6.47 14.01
N ALA A 180 16.34 -7.32 13.91
CA ALA A 180 17.18 -7.40 12.71
C ALA A 180 16.28 -7.73 11.53
N GLU A 181 16.39 -6.96 10.45
CA GLU A 181 15.66 -7.05 9.18
C GLU A 181 14.87 -8.34 8.87
N PRO A 182 13.73 -8.26 8.14
CA PRO A 182 13.17 -7.12 7.41
C PRO A 182 11.94 -6.50 8.09
N ASN A 183 11.97 -5.17 8.24
CA ASN A 183 10.85 -4.40 8.81
C ASN A 183 9.80 -3.98 7.79
N HIS A 184 9.62 -4.70 6.68
CA HIS A 184 8.61 -4.35 5.68
C HIS A 184 7.21 -4.65 6.17
N ILE A 185 6.23 -3.80 5.81
CA ILE A 185 4.82 -3.88 6.25
C ILE A 185 4.20 -5.26 5.98
N VAL A 186 4.38 -5.82 4.81
CA VAL A 186 3.85 -7.13 4.41
C VAL A 186 4.37 -8.25 5.31
N TYR A 187 5.67 -8.22 5.63
CA TYR A 187 6.27 -9.21 6.50
C TYR A 187 5.82 -9.04 7.96
N GLN A 188 5.70 -7.81 8.42
CA GLN A 188 5.30 -7.54 9.79
C GLN A 188 3.84 -7.93 10.05
N THR A 189 2.94 -7.71 9.09
CA THR A 189 1.55 -8.14 9.21
C THR A 189 1.42 -9.66 9.29
N TYR A 190 2.19 -10.38 8.49
CA TYR A 190 2.30 -11.84 8.59
C TYR A 190 2.85 -12.28 9.96
N GLN A 191 3.97 -11.69 10.39
CA GLN A 191 4.64 -12.04 11.64
C GLN A 191 3.78 -11.77 12.87
N ILE A 192 2.94 -10.73 12.87
CA ILE A 192 2.04 -10.45 13.99
C ILE A 192 1.12 -11.62 14.25
N LEU A 193 0.49 -12.16 13.23
CA LEU A 193 -0.43 -13.29 13.39
C LEU A 193 0.32 -14.59 13.65
N HIS A 194 1.45 -14.78 12.99
CA HIS A 194 2.31 -15.92 13.29
C HIS A 194 2.69 -15.94 14.79
N ASN A 195 3.11 -14.81 15.35
CA ASN A 195 3.45 -14.68 16.76
C ASN A 195 2.22 -14.80 17.69
N LEU A 196 1.04 -14.40 17.20
CA LEU A 196 -0.20 -14.51 17.96
C LEU A 196 -0.55 -15.97 18.24
N PHE A 197 -0.36 -16.85 17.28
CA PHE A 197 -0.79 -18.26 17.38
C PHE A 197 0.33 -19.21 17.80
N LEU A 198 1.56 -19.00 17.36
CA LEU A 198 2.70 -19.87 17.68
C LEU A 198 3.54 -19.40 18.88
N GLY A 199 3.25 -18.21 19.42
CA GLY A 199 4.16 -17.56 20.33
C GLY A 199 5.35 -16.95 19.58
N PHE A 200 6.33 -16.42 20.32
CA PHE A 200 7.50 -15.74 19.74
C PHE A 200 8.52 -16.72 19.14
N MET A 201 8.07 -17.63 18.28
CA MET A 201 8.97 -18.49 17.51
C MET A 201 9.67 -17.67 16.42
N PRO A 202 10.86 -18.08 15.97
CA PRO A 202 11.50 -17.43 14.85
C PRO A 202 10.55 -17.45 13.63
N PRO A 203 10.46 -16.34 12.88
CA PRO A 203 9.60 -16.29 11.73
C PRO A 203 10.04 -17.34 10.70
N PRO A 204 9.09 -17.91 9.94
CA PRO A 204 9.43 -18.83 8.86
C PRO A 204 10.31 -18.16 7.84
N PRO A 205 11.09 -18.92 7.07
CA PRO A 205 11.95 -18.36 6.02
C PRO A 205 11.15 -17.47 5.07
N ARG A 206 11.74 -16.38 4.68
CA ARG A 206 11.17 -15.21 4.01
C ARG A 206 10.45 -15.54 2.70
N LYS A 207 9.15 -15.73 2.73
CA LYS A 207 8.28 -15.61 1.56
C LYS A 207 7.45 -14.33 1.72
N LEU A 208 8.03 -13.19 1.39
CA LEU A 208 7.52 -11.85 1.72
C LEU A 208 6.13 -11.54 1.19
N PHE A 209 5.76 -12.12 0.07
CA PHE A 209 4.47 -11.88 -0.57
C PHE A 209 3.56 -13.11 -0.59
N LYS A 210 3.83 -14.09 0.28
CA LYS A 210 2.91 -15.22 0.42
C LYS A 210 1.51 -14.69 0.73
N GLY A 211 0.53 -15.06 -0.08
CA GLY A 211 -0.87 -14.70 0.07
C GLY A 211 -1.26 -13.28 -0.31
N VAL A 212 -0.32 -12.40 -0.65
CA VAL A 212 -0.66 -11.10 -1.21
C VAL A 212 -0.96 -11.27 -2.69
N ASN A 213 -2.24 -11.27 -3.03
CA ASN A 213 -2.73 -11.42 -4.38
C ASN A 213 -3.58 -10.22 -4.79
N VAL A 214 -3.25 -9.63 -5.93
CA VAL A 214 -4.03 -8.56 -6.56
C VAL A 214 -4.45 -9.07 -7.92
N THR A 215 -5.73 -9.36 -8.08
CA THR A 215 -6.34 -9.81 -9.32
C THR A 215 -6.82 -8.62 -10.14
N ILE A 216 -6.82 -8.77 -11.45
CA ILE A 216 -7.39 -7.81 -12.39
C ILE A 216 -8.36 -8.58 -13.26
N SER A 217 -9.60 -8.13 -13.33
CA SER A 217 -10.63 -8.77 -14.14
C SER A 217 -10.33 -8.63 -15.64
N ASP A 218 -10.82 -9.56 -16.45
CA ASP A 218 -10.71 -9.47 -17.91
C ASP A 218 -11.39 -8.19 -18.44
N HIS A 219 -12.46 -7.76 -17.79
CA HIS A 219 -13.13 -6.51 -18.11
C HIS A 219 -12.19 -5.31 -17.91
N ALA A 220 -11.49 -5.25 -16.78
CA ALA A 220 -10.53 -4.18 -16.50
C ALA A 220 -9.35 -4.18 -17.47
N ILE A 221 -8.83 -5.36 -17.81
CA ILE A 221 -7.78 -5.52 -18.82
C ILE A 221 -8.26 -4.98 -20.18
N LYS A 222 -9.47 -5.36 -20.61
CA LYS A 222 -10.08 -4.90 -21.86
C LYS A 222 -10.29 -3.38 -21.84
N GLN A 223 -10.79 -2.83 -20.75
CA GLN A 223 -11.01 -1.38 -20.61
C GLN A 223 -9.69 -0.59 -20.70
N ALA A 224 -8.65 -1.03 -19.99
CA ALA A 224 -7.32 -0.41 -20.06
C ALA A 224 -6.73 -0.50 -21.47
N ARG A 225 -6.84 -1.65 -22.13
CA ARG A 225 -6.38 -1.84 -23.51
C ARG A 225 -7.11 -0.92 -24.50
N ASN A 226 -8.44 -0.86 -24.42
CA ASN A 226 -9.25 0.02 -25.27
C ASN A 226 -8.85 1.48 -25.11
N PHE A 227 -8.62 1.91 -23.86
CA PHE A 227 -8.13 3.26 -23.58
C PHE A 227 -6.77 3.50 -24.24
N LEU A 228 -5.80 2.62 -24.05
CA LEU A 228 -4.46 2.75 -24.62
C LEU A 228 -4.50 2.75 -26.16
N THR A 229 -5.33 1.90 -26.77
CA THR A 229 -5.52 1.82 -28.24
C THR A 229 -6.14 3.10 -28.76
N SER A 230 -7.21 3.62 -28.13
CA SER A 230 -7.88 4.86 -28.54
C SER A 230 -6.97 6.08 -28.51
N LYS A 231 -5.92 6.04 -27.67
CA LYS A 231 -4.89 7.09 -27.56
C LYS A 231 -3.62 6.78 -28.34
N SER A 232 -3.59 5.70 -29.12
CA SER A 232 -2.42 5.24 -29.88
C SER A 232 -1.16 5.02 -29.02
N LEU A 233 -1.35 4.61 -27.75
CA LEU A 233 -0.26 4.42 -26.78
C LEU A 233 0.36 3.03 -26.81
N LEU A 234 -0.24 2.06 -27.48
CA LEU A 234 0.29 0.68 -27.62
C LEU A 234 1.37 0.55 -28.69
N ARG A 235 1.96 1.65 -29.15
CA ARG A 235 2.90 1.65 -30.28
C ARG A 235 4.36 1.74 -29.82
N LYS A 236 5.26 1.77 -30.78
CA LYS A 236 6.73 1.68 -30.83
C LYS A 236 7.57 2.33 -29.70
N HIS A 237 6.99 3.13 -28.81
CA HIS A 237 7.71 3.83 -27.74
C HIS A 237 7.41 3.23 -26.37
N PRO A 238 8.40 3.21 -25.44
CA PRO A 238 8.16 2.85 -24.06
C PRO A 238 7.07 3.70 -23.42
N LEU A 239 6.23 3.08 -22.59
CA LEU A 239 5.15 3.72 -21.86
C LEU A 239 5.52 3.90 -20.39
N ILE A 240 5.52 5.15 -19.95
CA ILE A 240 5.71 5.51 -18.54
C ILE A 240 4.36 5.88 -17.92
N LEU A 241 3.89 5.18 -16.91
CA LEU A 241 2.78 5.60 -16.09
C LEU A 241 3.31 6.39 -14.90
N TYR A 242 2.95 7.66 -14.80
CA TYR A 242 3.33 8.55 -13.71
C TYR A 242 2.10 8.86 -12.84
N ASN A 243 2.15 8.45 -11.56
CA ASN A 243 1.12 8.79 -10.58
C ASN A 243 1.55 10.02 -9.77
N PRO A 244 0.96 11.21 -9.99
CA PRO A 244 1.37 12.45 -9.34
C PRO A 244 0.74 12.65 -7.96
N ASP A 245 -0.33 11.90 -7.65
CA ASP A 245 -1.16 12.16 -6.47
C ASP A 245 -0.96 11.11 -5.36
N ALA A 246 -1.33 11.50 -4.15
CA ALA A 246 -1.38 10.63 -2.97
C ALA A 246 -2.45 11.13 -2.01
N ALA A 247 -3.00 10.22 -1.19
CA ALA A 247 -4.01 10.55 -0.18
C ALA A 247 -3.53 11.59 0.86
N SER A 248 -2.22 11.70 1.06
CA SER A 248 -1.62 12.68 1.96
C SER A 248 -0.58 13.54 1.23
N ARG A 249 -0.60 14.86 1.48
CA ARG A 249 0.44 15.77 0.98
C ARG A 249 1.87 15.38 1.40
N PHE A 250 2.00 14.63 2.49
CA PHE A 250 3.29 14.16 3.00
C PHE A 250 3.83 12.92 2.27
N SER A 251 2.95 12.18 1.64
CA SER A 251 3.27 11.04 0.78
C SER A 251 3.35 11.44 -0.70
N ARG A 252 2.77 12.62 -1.04
CA ARG A 252 2.80 13.17 -2.39
C ARG A 252 4.16 13.77 -2.70
N ILE A 253 4.68 13.48 -3.87
CA ILE A 253 5.88 14.11 -4.40
C ILE A 253 5.59 15.61 -4.59
N PRO A 254 6.42 16.55 -4.10
CA PRO A 254 6.19 17.97 -4.27
C PRO A 254 6.10 18.38 -5.74
N PHE A 255 5.23 19.33 -6.04
CA PHE A 255 4.95 19.78 -7.42
C PHE A 255 6.20 20.20 -8.19
N GLN A 256 7.14 20.90 -7.53
CA GLN A 256 8.40 21.33 -8.18
C GLN A 256 9.25 20.14 -8.61
N LEU A 257 9.38 19.12 -7.76
CA LEU A 257 10.13 17.89 -8.07
C LEU A 257 9.43 17.11 -9.19
N GLN A 258 8.11 16.99 -9.14
CA GLN A 258 7.32 16.37 -10.20
C GLN A 258 7.51 17.11 -11.53
N GLY A 259 7.45 18.46 -11.51
CA GLY A 259 7.65 19.29 -12.68
C GLY A 259 9.05 19.13 -13.29
N SER A 260 10.09 18.99 -12.46
CA SER A 260 11.45 18.73 -12.93
C SER A 260 11.56 17.35 -13.60
N ILE A 261 10.99 16.33 -12.98
CA ILE A 261 10.98 14.95 -13.52
C ILE A 261 10.24 14.91 -14.86
N ILE A 262 9.00 15.43 -14.92
CA ILE A 262 8.18 15.31 -16.14
C ILE A 262 8.76 16.10 -17.32
N LYS A 263 9.39 17.27 -17.07
CA LYS A 263 10.08 18.04 -18.10
C LYS A 263 11.22 17.27 -18.73
N GLN A 264 12.01 16.54 -17.91
CA GLN A 264 13.12 15.74 -18.40
C GLN A 264 12.64 14.46 -19.10
N LEU A 265 11.63 13.77 -18.55
CA LEU A 265 11.03 12.60 -19.21
C LEU A 265 10.47 12.93 -20.59
N ALA A 266 9.87 14.10 -20.76
CA ALA A 266 9.34 14.55 -22.05
C ALA A 266 10.41 14.81 -23.13
N GLN A 267 11.71 14.87 -22.75
CA GLN A 267 12.81 14.91 -23.72
C GLN A 267 13.14 13.51 -24.27
N LEU A 268 12.84 12.46 -23.54
CA LEU A 268 13.12 11.08 -23.94
C LEU A 268 12.15 10.62 -25.06
N PRO A 269 12.51 9.58 -25.84
CA PRO A 269 11.64 8.97 -26.84
C PRO A 269 10.60 8.04 -26.19
N VAL A 270 9.79 8.57 -25.27
CA VAL A 270 8.79 7.83 -24.48
C VAL A 270 7.41 8.44 -24.62
N LEU A 271 6.38 7.66 -24.32
CA LEU A 271 5.02 8.13 -24.07
C LEU A 271 4.77 8.18 -22.56
N ILE A 272 4.10 9.23 -22.11
CA ILE A 272 3.82 9.43 -20.68
C ILE A 272 2.31 9.35 -20.47
N LEU A 273 1.89 8.43 -19.64
CA LEU A 273 0.53 8.34 -19.12
C LEU A 273 0.50 8.98 -17.76
N LEU A 274 -0.16 10.11 -17.63
CA LEU A 274 -0.22 10.90 -16.40
C LEU A 274 -1.51 10.58 -15.66
N GLY A 275 -1.40 10.02 -14.47
CA GLY A 275 -2.54 9.68 -13.62
C GLY A 275 -3.33 10.91 -13.21
N ALA A 276 -4.66 10.86 -13.32
CA ALA A 276 -5.52 11.91 -12.81
C ALA A 276 -5.49 11.96 -11.28
N GLY A 277 -5.44 13.17 -10.70
CA GLY A 277 -5.45 13.38 -9.27
C GLY A 277 -6.85 13.20 -8.68
N HIS A 278 -6.94 12.36 -7.64
CA HIS A 278 -8.18 12.15 -6.88
C HIS A 278 -8.26 13.06 -5.65
N THR A 279 -7.14 13.25 -4.97
CA THR A 279 -7.03 14.09 -3.77
C THR A 279 -6.70 15.53 -4.13
N GLU A 280 -5.71 15.74 -5.02
CA GLU A 280 -5.40 17.04 -5.60
C GLU A 280 -5.88 17.11 -7.04
N LYS A 281 -7.16 17.44 -7.20
CA LYS A 281 -7.80 17.54 -8.50
C LYS A 281 -7.07 18.53 -9.40
N GLY A 282 -6.79 18.10 -10.62
CA GLY A 282 -6.14 18.93 -11.64
C GLY A 282 -4.62 19.05 -11.51
N ILE A 283 -3.97 18.28 -10.62
CA ILE A 283 -2.50 18.26 -10.54
C ILE A 283 -1.88 17.80 -11.85
N GLU A 284 -2.49 16.86 -12.53
CA GLU A 284 -2.09 16.34 -13.84
C GLU A 284 -2.13 17.44 -14.93
N ILE A 285 -3.15 18.29 -14.90
CA ILE A 285 -3.28 19.42 -15.84
C ILE A 285 -2.20 20.46 -15.55
N LYS A 286 -1.95 20.77 -14.27
CA LYS A 286 -0.89 21.70 -13.86
C LYS A 286 0.48 21.20 -14.35
N LEU A 287 0.77 19.90 -14.22
CA LEU A 287 2.01 19.29 -14.67
C LEU A 287 2.12 19.31 -16.21
N LEU A 288 1.05 18.99 -16.93
CA LEU A 288 1.01 19.06 -18.39
C LEU A 288 1.31 20.49 -18.89
N ASN A 289 0.77 21.50 -18.21
CA ASN A 289 0.98 22.90 -18.57
C ASN A 289 2.42 23.40 -18.33
N LEU A 290 3.24 22.68 -17.56
CA LEU A 290 4.67 22.98 -17.44
C LEU A 290 5.48 22.61 -18.70
N LEU A 291 4.91 21.78 -19.57
CA LEU A 291 5.59 21.31 -20.78
C LEU A 291 5.39 22.31 -21.94
N PRO A 292 6.41 22.50 -22.80
CA PRO A 292 6.26 23.18 -24.07
C PRO A 292 5.17 22.52 -24.94
N ALA A 293 4.45 23.29 -25.75
CA ALA A 293 3.38 22.77 -26.59
C ALA A 293 3.84 21.57 -27.47
N SER A 294 5.05 21.64 -28.01
CA SER A 294 5.65 20.56 -28.82
C SER A 294 5.87 19.24 -28.09
N LYS A 295 5.88 19.23 -26.75
CA LYS A 295 6.07 18.03 -25.93
C LYS A 295 4.79 17.48 -25.33
N ARG A 296 3.71 18.27 -25.31
CA ARG A 296 2.42 17.85 -24.73
C ARG A 296 1.78 16.69 -25.47
N SER A 297 2.04 16.54 -26.76
CA SER A 297 1.54 15.42 -27.58
C SER A 297 2.05 14.04 -27.12
N LYS A 298 3.14 13.99 -26.35
CA LYS A 298 3.67 12.77 -25.76
C LYS A 298 2.99 12.38 -24.43
N VAL A 299 2.13 13.23 -23.90
CA VAL A 299 1.51 13.06 -22.59
C VAL A 299 0.01 12.89 -22.74
N VAL A 300 -0.51 11.80 -22.17
CA VAL A 300 -1.95 11.52 -22.09
C VAL A 300 -2.36 11.43 -20.65
N ILE A 301 -3.48 12.08 -20.30
CA ILE A 301 -4.03 12.02 -18.93
C ILE A 301 -5.02 10.86 -18.85
N THR A 302 -4.96 10.08 -17.75
CA THR A 302 -5.95 9.03 -17.50
C THR A 302 -7.30 9.65 -17.15
N PRO A 303 -8.44 9.00 -17.50
CA PRO A 303 -9.74 9.46 -17.04
C PRO A 303 -9.81 9.49 -15.51
N PRO A 304 -10.32 10.58 -14.89
CA PRO A 304 -10.51 10.65 -13.44
C PRO A 304 -11.47 9.58 -12.88
N SER A 305 -12.38 9.10 -13.73
CA SER A 305 -13.37 8.06 -13.39
C SER A 305 -12.88 6.64 -13.65
N MET A 306 -11.61 6.46 -13.98
CA MET A 306 -11.08 5.11 -14.25
C MET A 306 -11.14 4.26 -12.98
N PRO A 307 -11.78 3.07 -13.03
CA PRO A 307 -11.80 2.14 -11.91
C PRO A 307 -10.39 1.73 -11.47
N LEU A 308 -10.22 1.41 -10.21
CA LEU A 308 -8.91 1.09 -9.65
C LEU A 308 -8.28 -0.17 -10.25
N ASP A 309 -9.07 -1.18 -10.56
CA ASP A 309 -8.64 -2.40 -11.23
C ASP A 309 -8.17 -2.13 -12.67
N SER A 310 -8.87 -1.25 -13.40
CA SER A 310 -8.45 -0.81 -14.74
C SER A 310 -7.18 0.04 -14.68
N TYR A 311 -7.02 0.85 -13.63
CA TYR A 311 -5.76 1.58 -13.39
C TYR A 311 -4.62 0.61 -13.06
N ALA A 312 -4.88 -0.45 -12.28
CA ALA A 312 -3.91 -1.52 -12.02
C ALA A 312 -3.51 -2.25 -13.32
N ALA A 313 -4.45 -2.44 -14.25
CA ALA A 313 -4.14 -2.96 -15.59
C ALA A 313 -3.24 -2.00 -16.38
N LEU A 314 -3.42 -0.68 -16.28
CA LEU A 314 -2.51 0.29 -16.92
C LEU A 314 -1.09 0.19 -16.35
N ILE A 315 -0.92 -0.07 -15.04
CA ILE A 315 0.41 -0.33 -14.46
C ILE A 315 1.02 -1.55 -15.15
N ASP A 316 0.23 -2.60 -15.36
CA ASP A 316 0.67 -3.83 -16.01
C ASP A 316 1.09 -3.63 -17.48
N PHE A 317 0.44 -2.71 -18.18
CA PHE A 317 0.78 -2.35 -19.56
C PHE A 317 1.97 -1.39 -19.69
N SER A 318 2.39 -0.77 -18.61
CA SER A 318 3.48 0.22 -18.63
C SER A 318 4.85 -0.46 -18.49
N ASP A 319 5.88 0.10 -19.12
CA ASP A 319 7.27 -0.32 -18.94
C ASP A 319 7.84 0.23 -17.63
N VAL A 320 7.40 1.43 -17.24
CA VAL A 320 7.82 2.12 -16.01
C VAL A 320 6.60 2.66 -15.27
N PHE A 321 6.57 2.45 -13.97
CA PHE A 321 5.60 3.06 -13.06
C PHE A 321 6.31 3.95 -12.04
N ILE A 322 5.96 5.24 -12.03
CA ILE A 322 6.53 6.24 -11.11
C ILE A 322 5.47 6.66 -10.11
N THR A 323 5.76 6.59 -8.81
CA THR A 323 4.79 6.96 -7.78
C THR A 323 5.47 7.37 -6.47
N GLY A 324 4.74 8.07 -5.61
CA GLY A 324 5.09 8.24 -4.20
C GLY A 324 4.69 7.04 -3.34
N ASP A 325 4.67 7.25 -2.02
CA ASP A 325 4.12 6.30 -1.04
C ASP A 325 2.58 6.31 -1.09
N THR A 326 2.01 5.43 -1.91
CA THR A 326 0.57 5.39 -2.22
C THR A 326 0.03 3.96 -2.25
N GLY A 327 -1.29 3.81 -2.21
CA GLY A 327 -1.93 2.50 -2.41
C GLY A 327 -1.56 1.84 -3.73
N LEU A 328 -1.35 2.64 -4.78
CA LEU A 328 -0.95 2.16 -6.11
C LEU A 328 0.46 1.55 -6.11
N LEU A 329 1.37 2.02 -5.25
CA LEU A 329 2.69 1.39 -5.07
C LEU A 329 2.53 -0.05 -4.58
N HIS A 330 1.66 -0.26 -3.59
CA HIS A 330 1.42 -1.60 -3.03
C HIS A 330 0.73 -2.53 -4.04
N ILE A 331 -0.21 -2.00 -4.83
CA ILE A 331 -0.83 -2.72 -5.94
C ILE A 331 0.23 -3.14 -6.97
N ALA A 332 1.08 -2.21 -7.42
CA ALA A 332 2.13 -2.48 -8.39
C ALA A 332 3.09 -3.57 -7.90
N ALA A 333 3.52 -3.49 -6.64
CA ALA A 333 4.41 -4.46 -6.04
C ALA A 333 3.76 -5.85 -5.91
N ALA A 334 2.50 -5.92 -5.46
CA ALA A 334 1.75 -7.15 -5.36
C ALA A 334 1.55 -7.80 -6.74
N ARG A 335 1.20 -7.01 -7.77
CA ARG A 335 1.09 -7.47 -9.16
C ARG A 335 2.40 -8.02 -9.69
N LYS A 336 3.49 -7.34 -9.39
CA LYS A 336 4.84 -7.77 -9.77
C LYS A 336 5.17 -9.15 -9.20
N CYS A 337 4.84 -9.40 -7.94
CA CYS A 337 5.06 -10.70 -7.30
C CYS A 337 4.16 -11.80 -7.86
N ALA A 338 2.89 -11.52 -8.11
CA ALA A 338 1.97 -12.48 -8.72
C ALA A 338 2.42 -12.90 -10.12
N ARG A 339 2.88 -11.97 -10.94
CA ARG A 339 3.41 -12.27 -12.29
C ARG A 339 4.68 -13.09 -12.26
N SER A 340 5.54 -12.90 -11.28
CA SER A 340 6.77 -13.70 -11.16
C SER A 340 6.47 -15.17 -10.85
N GLN A 341 5.29 -15.48 -10.35
CA GLN A 341 4.82 -16.85 -10.12
C GLN A 341 4.21 -17.47 -11.41
N ASN A 342 3.67 -16.67 -12.31
CA ASN A 342 3.13 -17.07 -13.58
C ASN A 342 4.11 -16.70 -14.70
N TYR A 343 4.90 -17.65 -15.19
CA TYR A 343 5.93 -17.48 -16.22
C TYR A 343 5.44 -16.88 -17.55
N GLU A 344 4.13 -16.75 -17.77
CA GLU A 344 3.52 -16.29 -19.02
C GLU A 344 3.53 -14.77 -19.21
N PHE A 345 3.63 -14.00 -18.12
CA PHE A 345 3.75 -12.55 -18.22
C PHE A 345 5.17 -12.14 -17.89
N ARG A 346 5.94 -11.74 -18.91
CA ARG A 346 7.21 -11.05 -18.67
C ARG A 346 6.91 -9.80 -17.83
N ASN A 347 7.37 -9.80 -16.60
CA ASN A 347 7.19 -8.67 -15.70
C ASN A 347 8.10 -7.53 -16.17
N ARG A 348 7.56 -6.65 -17.02
CA ARG A 348 8.30 -5.54 -17.64
C ARG A 348 8.23 -4.26 -16.84
N THR A 349 7.22 -4.09 -15.99
CA THR A 349 7.01 -2.83 -15.28
C THR A 349 8.07 -2.63 -14.21
N ALA A 350 9.00 -1.72 -14.44
CA ALA A 350 9.88 -1.26 -13.37
C ALA A 350 9.16 -0.25 -12.48
N ILE A 351 9.34 -0.36 -11.18
CA ILE A 351 8.74 0.55 -10.21
C ILE A 351 9.78 1.56 -9.77
N PHE A 352 9.46 2.85 -9.87
CA PHE A 352 10.28 3.95 -9.38
C PHE A 352 9.50 4.68 -8.28
N SER A 353 9.79 4.34 -7.03
CA SER A 353 9.06 4.87 -5.88
C SER A 353 9.86 5.95 -5.15
N ILE A 354 9.21 7.06 -4.82
CA ILE A 354 9.84 8.25 -4.25
C ILE A 354 9.25 8.51 -2.86
N PHE A 355 10.09 8.39 -1.84
CA PHE A 355 9.73 8.49 -0.43
C PHE A 355 10.27 9.77 0.21
N GLY A 356 9.40 10.47 0.94
CA GLY A 356 9.78 11.64 1.72
C GLY A 356 9.52 11.45 3.21
N ALA A 357 8.29 11.75 3.64
CA ALA A 357 7.92 11.71 5.04
C ALA A 357 7.59 10.31 5.58
N SER A 358 7.41 9.33 4.70
CA SER A 358 7.16 7.93 5.06
C SER A 358 8.45 7.13 5.01
N SER A 359 8.54 6.10 5.84
CA SER A 359 9.72 5.24 5.87
C SER A 359 9.72 4.28 4.67
N ALA A 360 10.66 4.46 3.77
CA ALA A 360 10.90 3.53 2.67
C ALA A 360 11.33 2.14 3.16
N ARG A 361 11.90 2.05 4.36
CA ARG A 361 12.26 0.78 4.98
C ARG A 361 11.02 -0.06 5.31
N ILE A 362 9.90 0.59 5.65
CA ILE A 362 8.65 -0.06 6.00
C ILE A 362 7.78 -0.30 4.77
N TYR A 363 7.70 0.65 3.86
CA TYR A 363 6.73 0.65 2.77
C TYR A 363 7.35 0.54 1.37
N GLY A 364 8.69 0.65 1.25
CA GLY A 364 9.40 0.63 -0.02
C GLY A 364 9.74 -0.78 -0.48
N TYR A 365 9.71 -0.99 -1.77
CA TYR A 365 9.98 -2.26 -2.44
C TYR A 365 11.27 -2.15 -3.25
N ASP A 366 12.41 -2.31 -2.61
CA ASP A 366 13.72 -2.23 -3.26
C ASP A 366 14.16 -3.60 -3.74
N SER A 367 14.42 -3.74 -5.04
CA SER A 367 14.89 -5.01 -5.63
C SER A 367 16.25 -5.45 -5.10
N ASN A 368 17.05 -4.51 -4.60
CA ASN A 368 18.34 -4.83 -3.99
C ASN A 368 18.22 -5.38 -2.57
N ARG A 369 17.01 -5.35 -1.99
CA ARG A 369 16.76 -5.93 -0.68
C ARG A 369 16.54 -7.44 -0.79
N PRO A 370 17.39 -8.28 -0.16
CA PRO A 370 17.23 -9.72 -0.21
C PRO A 370 15.84 -10.18 0.24
N GLY A 371 15.22 -11.08 -0.53
CA GLY A 371 13.94 -11.72 -0.20
C GLY A 371 12.69 -10.91 -0.51
N PHE A 372 12.79 -9.71 -1.11
CA PHE A 372 11.61 -8.92 -1.51
C PHE A 372 10.98 -9.42 -2.80
N PHE A 373 11.81 -9.80 -3.76
CA PHE A 373 11.34 -10.28 -5.05
C PHE A 373 12.07 -11.57 -5.42
N PRO A 374 11.47 -12.41 -6.27
CA PRO A 374 12.14 -13.60 -6.79
C PRO A 374 13.46 -13.25 -7.49
N ALA A 375 14.45 -14.13 -7.36
CA ALA A 375 15.79 -13.91 -7.94
C ALA A 375 15.80 -13.78 -9.47
N ASN A 376 14.77 -14.27 -10.14
CA ASN A 376 14.61 -14.23 -11.60
C ASN A 376 13.75 -13.05 -12.08
N GLN A 377 13.58 -12.02 -11.27
CA GLN A 377 12.78 -10.87 -11.62
C GLN A 377 13.40 -10.08 -12.78
N VAL A 378 12.59 -9.88 -13.85
CA VAL A 378 13.04 -9.21 -15.07
C VAL A 378 13.10 -7.68 -14.91
N ALA A 379 12.12 -7.07 -14.24
CA ALA A 379 12.07 -5.63 -14.07
C ALA A 379 12.35 -5.22 -12.61
N PRO A 380 13.22 -4.25 -12.38
CA PRO A 380 13.62 -3.81 -11.04
C PRO A 380 12.55 -2.96 -10.36
N SER A 381 12.73 -2.77 -9.05
CA SER A 381 12.04 -1.76 -8.28
C SER A 381 13.07 -0.88 -7.57
N TYR A 382 13.05 0.41 -7.90
CA TYR A 382 13.96 1.42 -7.36
C TYR A 382 13.25 2.23 -6.27
N VAL A 383 13.98 2.55 -5.22
CA VAL A 383 13.47 3.32 -4.10
C VAL A 383 14.34 4.54 -3.87
N TYR A 384 13.78 5.73 -4.08
CA TYR A 384 14.44 7.00 -3.81
C TYR A 384 14.00 7.53 -2.45
N ILE A 385 14.95 7.69 -1.54
CA ILE A 385 14.70 8.08 -0.17
C ILE A 385 15.19 9.50 0.06
N ALA A 386 14.26 10.40 0.34
CA ALA A 386 14.57 11.76 0.74
C ALA A 386 15.27 11.79 2.11
N LYS A 387 16.33 12.59 2.23
CA LYS A 387 17.00 12.80 3.51
C LYS A 387 16.13 13.67 4.40
N SER A 388 15.53 13.08 5.42
CA SER A 388 14.69 13.80 6.36
C SER A 388 15.53 14.72 7.24
N PRO A 389 15.33 16.05 7.20
CA PRO A 389 15.99 16.97 8.12
C PRO A 389 15.57 16.75 9.56
N CYS A 390 14.40 16.13 9.78
CA CYS A 390 13.85 15.84 11.10
C CYS A 390 14.47 14.57 11.73
N ARG A 391 15.32 13.83 11.03
CA ARG A 391 15.99 12.58 11.47
C ARG A 391 15.06 11.51 12.08
N ASN A 392 13.76 11.59 11.82
CA ASN A 392 12.77 10.65 12.34
C ASN A 392 12.47 9.56 11.33
N ILE A 393 12.49 8.31 11.76
CA ILE A 393 12.11 7.14 10.96
C ILE A 393 10.63 7.25 10.56
N THR A 394 9.79 7.76 11.47
CA THR A 394 8.39 8.09 11.19
C THR A 394 8.21 9.59 11.33
N CYS A 395 7.70 10.24 10.29
CA CYS A 395 7.51 11.68 10.31
C CYS A 395 6.40 12.10 11.29
N ILE A 396 6.80 12.56 12.46
CA ILE A 396 5.89 13.09 13.49
C ILE A 396 5.07 14.25 12.92
N ASN A 397 5.69 15.12 12.11
CA ASN A 397 5.01 16.24 11.47
C ASN A 397 3.93 15.80 10.45
N LYS A 398 4.06 14.60 9.85
CA LYS A 398 3.00 13.98 9.02
C LYS A 398 1.77 13.73 9.87
N MET A 399 1.95 13.13 11.05
CA MET A 399 0.86 12.82 11.98
C MET A 399 0.23 14.09 12.57
N ALA A 400 1.04 15.06 12.94
CA ALA A 400 0.59 16.34 13.49
C ALA A 400 0.08 17.34 12.42
N LYS A 401 0.27 17.03 11.13
CA LYS A 401 -0.03 17.94 10.00
C LYS A 401 0.65 19.32 10.11
N THR A 402 1.76 19.41 10.83
CA THR A 402 2.46 20.67 11.14
C THR A 402 3.49 21.10 10.10
N CYS A 403 4.08 20.15 9.36
CA CYS A 403 5.06 20.48 8.33
C CYS A 403 4.40 21.18 7.13
N LYS A 404 4.74 22.44 6.89
CA LYS A 404 4.16 23.23 5.79
C LYS A 404 4.80 22.94 4.43
N THR A 405 6.08 22.64 4.38
CA THR A 405 6.90 22.64 3.14
C THR A 405 7.39 21.29 2.67
N VAL A 406 7.23 20.23 3.46
CA VAL A 406 7.71 18.85 3.16
C VAL A 406 9.18 18.85 2.65
N ARG A 407 10.06 19.58 3.36
CA ARG A 407 11.46 19.86 2.97
C ARG A 407 12.32 18.63 2.70
N CYS A 408 11.91 17.46 3.22
CA CYS A 408 12.67 16.22 3.01
C CYS A 408 12.93 15.94 1.52
N PHE A 409 11.97 16.21 0.65
CA PHE A 409 12.11 15.95 -0.79
C PHE A 409 13.14 16.85 -1.50
N GLN A 410 13.58 17.94 -0.88
CA GLN A 410 14.60 18.85 -1.47
C GLN A 410 15.97 18.17 -1.65
N SER A 411 16.21 17.07 -0.96
CA SER A 411 17.47 16.31 -1.09
C SER A 411 17.48 15.33 -2.26
N LEU A 412 16.38 15.20 -2.98
CA LEU A 412 16.28 14.29 -4.12
C LEU A 412 16.72 15.00 -5.40
N ASP A 413 17.50 14.29 -6.18
CA ASP A 413 17.99 14.72 -7.47
C ASP A 413 17.08 14.18 -8.59
N PRO A 414 16.30 15.05 -9.28
CA PRO A 414 15.45 14.62 -10.38
C PRO A 414 16.24 14.09 -11.59
N GLU A 415 17.46 14.57 -11.81
CA GLU A 415 18.32 14.14 -12.93
C GLU A 415 18.72 12.69 -12.74
N LYS A 416 19.14 12.33 -11.52
CA LYS A 416 19.45 10.93 -11.19
C LYS A 416 18.25 10.00 -11.38
N ILE A 417 17.06 10.41 -10.94
CA ILE A 417 15.82 9.60 -11.11
C ILE A 417 15.57 9.35 -12.60
N VAL A 418 15.64 10.39 -13.43
CA VAL A 418 15.39 10.27 -14.87
C VAL A 418 16.51 9.51 -15.57
N PHE A 419 17.75 9.67 -15.15
CA PHE A 419 18.88 8.89 -15.66
C PHE A 419 18.68 7.39 -15.42
N ASP A 420 18.29 6.98 -14.20
CA ASP A 420 18.06 5.58 -13.86
C ASP A 420 16.89 5.01 -14.68
N ILE A 421 15.82 5.81 -14.90
CA ILE A 421 14.68 5.44 -15.77
C ILE A 421 15.15 5.24 -17.22
N SER A 422 15.93 6.18 -17.75
CA SER A 422 16.45 6.11 -19.11
C SER A 422 17.38 4.90 -19.29
N SER A 423 18.24 4.63 -18.30
CA SER A 423 19.15 3.48 -18.30
C SER A 423 18.37 2.16 -18.32
N TYR A 424 17.32 2.05 -17.51
CA TYR A 424 16.43 0.90 -17.52
C TYR A 424 15.75 0.73 -18.89
N LEU A 425 15.16 1.78 -19.44
CA LEU A 425 14.48 1.74 -20.73
C LEU A 425 15.39 1.37 -21.89
N ASN A 426 16.68 1.71 -21.83
CA ASN A 426 17.67 1.31 -22.80
C ASN A 426 18.13 -0.15 -22.63
N SER A 427 17.98 -0.73 -21.44
CA SER A 427 18.39 -2.10 -21.14
C SER A 427 17.32 -3.16 -21.51
N ILE A 428 16.06 -2.75 -21.66
CA ILE A 428 15.00 -3.68 -22.01
C ILE A 428 14.97 -3.94 -23.52
N GLU A 429 15.07 -5.22 -23.91
CA GLU A 429 14.81 -5.63 -25.28
C GLU A 429 13.35 -5.36 -25.64
N ARG A 430 13.15 -4.58 -26.69
CA ARG A 430 11.82 -4.24 -27.20
C ARG A 430 11.23 -5.43 -27.94
N THR A 431 10.59 -6.33 -27.24
CA THR A 431 9.72 -7.32 -27.89
C THR A 431 8.42 -6.62 -28.30
N PRO A 432 8.02 -6.64 -29.58
CA PRO A 432 6.78 -6.01 -30.00
C PRO A 432 5.57 -6.58 -29.25
N PHE A 433 4.58 -5.76 -28.98
CA PHE A 433 3.32 -6.13 -28.32
C PHE A 433 2.54 -7.23 -29.05
N SER A 434 2.84 -7.47 -30.34
CA SER A 434 2.22 -8.52 -31.17
C SER A 434 2.34 -9.94 -30.61
N HIS A 435 3.36 -10.23 -29.80
CA HIS A 435 3.47 -11.54 -29.13
C HIS A 435 2.52 -11.69 -27.94
N LEU A 436 2.11 -10.58 -27.30
CA LEU A 436 1.09 -10.61 -26.25
C LEU A 436 -0.33 -10.81 -26.83
N GLU A 437 -0.59 -10.28 -28.01
CA GLU A 437 -1.86 -10.47 -28.72
C GLU A 437 -2.07 -11.93 -29.11
N ASN A 438 -1.03 -12.60 -29.60
CA ASN A 438 -1.12 -14.01 -30.02
C ASN A 438 -1.24 -14.99 -28.84
N SER A 439 -0.60 -14.73 -27.70
CA SER A 439 -0.69 -15.59 -26.53
C SER A 439 -2.02 -15.45 -25.78
N LEU A 440 -2.64 -14.29 -25.81
CA LEU A 440 -3.97 -14.05 -25.22
C LEU A 440 -5.09 -14.50 -26.19
N ALA A 441 -4.95 -14.30 -27.50
CA ALA A 441 -5.89 -14.81 -28.48
C ALA A 441 -5.96 -16.35 -28.50
N ALA A 442 -4.82 -17.02 -28.33
CA ALA A 442 -4.74 -18.50 -28.26
C ALA A 442 -5.35 -19.10 -26.98
N ARG A 443 -5.68 -18.32 -25.97
CA ARG A 443 -6.36 -18.78 -24.74
C ARG A 443 -7.86 -18.56 -24.75
N TYR A 444 -8.36 -17.71 -25.64
CA TYR A 444 -9.78 -17.33 -25.74
C TYR A 444 -10.42 -17.78 -27.06
N SER A 445 -9.70 -18.52 -27.92
CA SER A 445 -10.21 -19.34 -29.05
C SER A 445 -10.37 -20.80 -28.62
#